data_c58cdbb4c31aa9facc68c6f9c2a38c79
#
_entry.id   c58cdbb4c31aa9facc68c6f9c2a38c79
#
_cell.length_a   1.000
_cell.length_b   1.000
_cell.length_c   1.000
_cell.angle_alpha   90.00
_cell.angle_beta   90.00
_cell.angle_gamma   90.00
#
_symmetry.space_group_name_H-M   'P 1'
#
loop_
_entity.id
_entity.type
_entity.pdbx_description
1 polymer ?
#
loop_
_entity_poly.entity_id
_entity_poly.type
_entity_poly.pdbx_seq_one_letter_code
_entity_poly.pdbx_strand_id
1 'polypeptide(L)'
;DTLANNPLTVEVKGPGVATLNRYGVVVFFDVRPVEEMAFLAHLQPALSNPYPTPEIEELEVRIEPGNPESVKGDVAYIENAAVERLQVIADVLSKSALLSLYEKKVASEFDRIEPLAVELDRSGYLPGQSKELLKKIGSMLMVEQRMVGRAEITEKPDVLWDNPSLEGLYVRLEGEFEIKERHTAIERKLNLISSTVHTVLELVSSKHS
;
A
#
# COMPACT_ATOMS: atom_id res chain seq x y z
N ASP A 1 20.83 -11.48 -12.98
CA ASP A 1 20.18 -11.41 -14.31
C ASP A 1 18.74 -10.95 -14.18
N THR A 2 18.17 -10.41 -15.27
CA THR A 2 16.74 -10.03 -15.31
C THR A 2 15.91 -11.25 -15.70
N LEU A 3 14.90 -11.59 -14.90
CA LEU A 3 13.99 -12.72 -15.13
C LEU A 3 12.70 -12.27 -15.84
N ALA A 4 12.18 -11.09 -15.49
CA ALA A 4 11.01 -10.49 -16.10
C ALA A 4 11.07 -8.96 -16.02
N ASN A 5 10.31 -8.27 -16.88
CA ASN A 5 10.35 -6.80 -16.97
C ASN A 5 9.11 -6.10 -16.40
N ASN A 6 8.01 -6.80 -16.21
CA ASN A 6 6.76 -6.21 -15.71
C ASN A 6 5.98 -7.17 -14.80
N PRO A 7 6.08 -7.01 -13.46
CA PRO A 7 7.02 -6.14 -12.75
C PRO A 7 8.48 -6.59 -12.95
N LEU A 8 9.43 -5.66 -12.76
CA LEU A 8 10.85 -5.96 -12.89
C LEU A 8 11.25 -7.01 -11.85
N THR A 9 11.64 -8.18 -12.32
CA THR A 9 12.04 -9.31 -11.49
C THR A 9 13.47 -9.70 -11.83
N VAL A 10 14.34 -9.73 -10.82
CA VAL A 10 15.77 -9.94 -11.00
C VAL A 10 16.28 -11.01 -10.03
N GLU A 11 17.30 -11.74 -10.46
CA GLU A 11 18.05 -12.62 -9.57
C GLU A 11 18.87 -11.78 -8.57
N VAL A 12 18.82 -12.19 -7.31
CA VAL A 12 19.70 -11.70 -6.27
C VAL A 12 20.79 -12.77 -6.05
N LYS A 13 21.85 -12.43 -5.36
CA LYS A 13 22.95 -13.35 -5.10
C LYS A 13 22.46 -14.66 -4.47
N GLY A 14 22.77 -15.78 -5.10
CA GLY A 14 22.27 -17.11 -4.71
C GLY A 14 20.98 -17.47 -5.46
N PRO A 15 20.08 -18.27 -4.85
CA PRO A 15 18.79 -18.64 -5.47
C PRO A 15 17.71 -17.57 -5.32
N GLY A 16 18.04 -16.45 -4.67
CA GLY A 16 17.09 -15.42 -4.32
C GLY A 16 16.59 -14.61 -5.52
N VAL A 17 15.36 -14.14 -5.42
CA VAL A 17 14.69 -13.31 -6.41
C VAL A 17 14.16 -12.04 -5.75
N ALA A 18 14.29 -10.91 -6.42
CA ALA A 18 13.68 -9.64 -6.02
C ALA A 18 12.74 -9.14 -7.12
N THR A 19 11.53 -8.79 -6.74
CA THR A 19 10.53 -8.16 -7.60
C THR A 19 10.32 -6.72 -7.17
N LEU A 20 10.53 -5.79 -8.10
CA LEU A 20 10.41 -4.35 -7.88
C LEU A 20 9.09 -3.85 -8.46
N ASN A 21 8.25 -3.29 -7.61
CA ASN A 21 6.98 -2.73 -8.02
C ASN A 21 7.04 -1.21 -8.16
N ARG A 22 6.23 -0.67 -9.07
CA ARG A 22 6.16 0.79 -9.34
C ARG A 22 5.77 1.61 -8.12
N TYR A 23 5.15 0.99 -7.11
CA TYR A 23 4.72 1.64 -5.86
C TYR A 23 5.87 1.95 -4.90
N GLY A 24 7.10 1.56 -5.25
CA GLY A 24 8.26 1.68 -4.38
C GLY A 24 8.32 0.54 -3.35
N VAL A 25 7.78 -0.61 -3.68
CA VAL A 25 7.88 -1.84 -2.88
C VAL A 25 8.81 -2.82 -3.58
N VAL A 26 9.66 -3.46 -2.82
CA VAL A 26 10.50 -4.58 -3.26
C VAL A 26 10.08 -5.82 -2.49
N VAL A 27 9.80 -6.90 -3.20
CA VAL A 27 9.48 -8.20 -2.61
C VAL A 27 10.64 -9.16 -2.85
N PHE A 28 11.15 -9.73 -1.78
CA PHE A 28 12.25 -10.67 -1.83
C PHE A 28 11.75 -12.10 -1.61
N PHE A 29 12.28 -13.05 -2.39
CA PHE A 29 12.02 -14.47 -2.26
C PHE A 29 13.36 -15.19 -2.06
N ASP A 30 13.47 -15.95 -0.98
CA ASP A 30 14.67 -16.73 -0.62
C ASP A 30 15.97 -15.93 -0.65
N VAL A 31 15.90 -14.68 -0.18
CA VAL A 31 17.04 -13.76 -0.05
C VAL A 31 17.43 -13.64 1.42
N ARG A 32 18.71 -13.70 1.71
CA ARG A 32 19.19 -13.56 3.08
C ARG A 32 19.12 -12.09 3.54
N PRO A 33 18.81 -11.80 4.81
CA PRO A 33 18.66 -10.43 5.31
C PRO A 33 19.82 -9.48 4.98
N VAL A 34 21.06 -9.99 4.98
CA VAL A 34 22.25 -9.19 4.61
C VAL A 34 22.23 -8.79 3.13
N GLU A 35 21.73 -9.67 2.28
CA GLU A 35 21.62 -9.43 0.83
C GLU A 35 20.46 -8.49 0.51
N GLU A 36 19.32 -8.60 1.24
CA GLU A 36 18.22 -7.64 1.16
C GLU A 36 18.70 -6.22 1.51
N MET A 37 19.40 -6.08 2.64
CA MET A 37 19.96 -4.79 3.05
C MET A 37 20.92 -4.21 2.01
N ALA A 38 21.81 -5.05 1.46
CA ALA A 38 22.74 -4.63 0.43
C ALA A 38 22.03 -4.20 -0.87
N PHE A 39 21.00 -4.94 -1.27
CA PHE A 39 20.17 -4.64 -2.43
C PHE A 39 19.41 -3.32 -2.27
N LEU A 40 18.75 -3.10 -1.12
CA LEU A 40 18.05 -1.87 -0.80
C LEU A 40 18.98 -0.67 -0.72
N ALA A 41 20.16 -0.83 -0.15
CA ALA A 41 21.19 0.22 -0.11
C ALA A 41 21.65 0.60 -1.54
N HIS A 42 21.75 -0.38 -2.44
CA HIS A 42 22.10 -0.13 -3.85
C HIS A 42 20.98 0.60 -4.61
N LEU A 43 19.72 0.37 -4.26
CA LEU A 43 18.58 1.05 -4.88
C LEU A 43 18.40 2.48 -4.37
N GLN A 44 18.86 2.79 -3.16
CA GLN A 44 18.59 4.07 -2.48
C GLN A 44 18.89 5.31 -3.34
N PRO A 45 20.01 5.40 -4.11
CA PRO A 45 20.28 6.54 -4.99
C PRO A 45 19.28 6.73 -6.13
N ALA A 46 18.56 5.68 -6.50
CA ALA A 46 17.57 5.71 -7.59
C ALA A 46 16.14 6.05 -7.08
N LEU A 47 15.94 6.12 -5.76
CA LEU A 47 14.63 6.38 -5.18
C LEU A 47 14.34 7.87 -5.11
N SER A 48 13.16 8.27 -5.54
CA SER A 48 12.64 9.62 -5.36
C SER A 48 11.72 9.66 -4.14
N ASN A 49 12.09 10.49 -3.14
CA ASN A 49 11.31 10.66 -1.91
C ASN A 49 11.02 9.34 -1.15
N PRO A 50 12.05 8.59 -0.74
CA PRO A 50 11.85 7.36 0.01
C PRO A 50 11.15 7.63 1.35
N TYR A 51 10.39 6.67 1.83
CA TYR A 51 9.80 6.75 3.16
C TYR A 51 10.89 6.58 4.23
N PRO A 52 10.87 7.39 5.30
CA PRO A 52 11.88 7.31 6.35
C PRO A 52 11.84 5.98 7.12
N THR A 53 10.67 5.37 7.22
CA THR A 53 10.46 4.07 7.84
C THR A 53 9.77 3.17 6.82
N PRO A 54 10.36 2.05 6.42
CA PRO A 54 9.73 1.12 5.52
C PRO A 54 8.56 0.40 6.21
N GLU A 55 7.54 0.08 5.44
CA GLU A 55 6.52 -0.89 5.82
C GLU A 55 7.01 -2.28 5.42
N ILE A 56 6.84 -3.27 6.29
CA ILE A 56 7.32 -4.64 6.06
C ILE A 56 6.14 -5.59 6.21
N GLU A 57 5.97 -6.47 5.23
CA GLU A 57 5.06 -7.61 5.28
C GLU A 57 5.80 -8.90 4.93
N GLU A 58 5.40 -9.99 5.53
CA GLU A 58 6.00 -11.30 5.33
C GLU A 58 4.92 -12.33 5.00
N LEU A 59 5.25 -13.26 4.12
CA LEU A 59 4.41 -14.40 3.75
C LEU A 59 5.31 -15.62 3.62
N GLU A 60 4.98 -16.69 4.30
CA GLU A 60 5.64 -17.98 4.08
C GLU A 60 5.13 -18.61 2.78
N VAL A 61 6.03 -19.03 1.90
CA VAL A 61 5.67 -19.73 0.66
C VAL A 61 6.15 -21.18 0.77
N ARG A 62 5.22 -22.12 0.61
CA ARG A 62 5.51 -23.57 0.59
C ARG A 62 5.19 -24.15 -0.77
N ILE A 63 6.13 -24.91 -1.31
CA ILE A 63 5.95 -25.58 -2.59
C ILE A 63 5.39 -26.98 -2.34
N GLU A 64 4.18 -27.23 -2.86
CA GLU A 64 3.46 -28.49 -2.74
C GLU A 64 3.00 -28.98 -4.14
N PRO A 65 3.87 -29.61 -4.91
CA PRO A 65 3.53 -30.08 -6.26
C PRO A 65 2.37 -31.08 -6.26
N GLY A 66 1.43 -30.90 -7.18
CA GLY A 66 0.27 -31.80 -7.34
C GLY A 66 -0.88 -31.53 -6.37
N ASN A 67 -0.75 -30.60 -5.43
CA ASN A 67 -1.84 -30.16 -4.58
C ASN A 67 -2.49 -28.88 -5.10
N PRO A 68 -3.79 -28.66 -4.85
CA PRO A 68 -4.44 -27.38 -5.18
C PRO A 68 -3.76 -26.23 -4.43
N GLU A 69 -3.44 -25.18 -5.15
CA GLU A 69 -2.90 -23.96 -4.55
C GLU A 69 -3.89 -23.38 -3.53
N SER A 70 -3.39 -22.95 -2.38
CA SER A 70 -4.20 -22.38 -1.29
C SER A 70 -3.42 -21.36 -0.51
N VAL A 71 -4.14 -20.44 0.17
CA VAL A 71 -3.57 -19.47 1.08
C VAL A 71 -4.31 -19.60 2.41
N LYS A 72 -3.58 -19.69 3.50
CA LYS A 72 -4.14 -19.85 4.85
C LYS A 72 -3.32 -19.03 5.84
N GLY A 73 -3.87 -17.92 6.24
CA GLY A 73 -3.14 -16.95 7.07
C GLY A 73 -1.84 -16.52 6.39
N ASP A 74 -0.75 -16.61 7.10
CA ASP A 74 0.57 -16.17 6.62
C ASP A 74 1.30 -17.22 5.75
N VAL A 75 0.60 -18.24 5.21
CA VAL A 75 1.21 -19.29 4.41
C VAL A 75 0.50 -19.46 3.06
N ALA A 76 1.23 -19.30 1.98
CA ALA A 76 0.81 -19.64 0.63
C ALA A 76 1.38 -21.00 0.19
N TYR A 77 0.53 -21.91 -0.22
CA TYR A 77 0.88 -23.23 -0.79
C TYR A 77 0.75 -23.14 -2.30
N ILE A 78 1.85 -23.31 -3.00
CA ILE A 78 1.93 -23.18 -4.47
C ILE A 78 2.53 -24.43 -5.12
N GLU A 79 2.21 -24.65 -6.37
CA GLU A 79 2.68 -25.82 -7.12
C GLU A 79 4.20 -25.80 -7.38
N ASN A 80 4.74 -24.62 -7.72
CA ASN A 80 6.16 -24.41 -7.98
C ASN A 80 6.50 -22.93 -7.89
N ALA A 81 7.79 -22.61 -7.84
CA ALA A 81 8.33 -21.22 -7.78
C ALA A 81 8.58 -20.62 -9.17
N ALA A 82 7.70 -20.84 -10.14
CA ALA A 82 7.81 -20.17 -11.44
C ALA A 82 7.73 -18.63 -11.27
N VAL A 83 8.46 -17.90 -12.09
CA VAL A 83 8.59 -16.43 -11.98
C VAL A 83 7.22 -15.75 -11.99
N GLU A 84 6.30 -16.21 -12.81
CA GLU A 84 4.95 -15.67 -12.95
C GLU A 84 4.14 -15.83 -11.65
N ARG A 85 4.30 -16.96 -10.93
CA ARG A 85 3.69 -17.16 -9.60
C ARG A 85 4.26 -16.21 -8.56
N LEU A 86 5.58 -16.07 -8.55
CA LEU A 86 6.26 -15.14 -7.66
C LEU A 86 5.83 -13.70 -7.94
N GLN A 87 5.61 -13.32 -9.21
CA GLN A 87 5.08 -12.01 -9.58
C GLN A 87 3.66 -11.78 -9.06
N VAL A 88 2.78 -12.79 -9.12
CA VAL A 88 1.42 -12.69 -8.55
C VAL A 88 1.47 -12.48 -7.03
N ILE A 89 2.30 -13.25 -6.32
CA ILE A 89 2.49 -13.09 -4.88
C ILE A 89 3.07 -11.71 -4.57
N ALA A 90 4.08 -11.29 -5.30
CA ALA A 90 4.72 -9.98 -5.12
C ALA A 90 3.75 -8.82 -5.36
N ASP A 91 2.86 -8.92 -6.34
CA ASP A 91 1.84 -7.90 -6.59
C ASP A 91 0.92 -7.72 -5.38
N VAL A 92 0.37 -8.81 -4.85
CA VAL A 92 -0.55 -8.74 -3.71
C VAL A 92 0.16 -8.28 -2.43
N LEU A 93 1.36 -8.79 -2.13
CA LEU A 93 2.16 -8.32 -0.98
C LEU A 93 2.49 -6.84 -1.09
N SER A 94 2.83 -6.36 -2.29
CA SER A 94 3.11 -4.95 -2.52
C SER A 94 1.90 -4.07 -2.28
N LYS A 95 0.72 -4.51 -2.72
CA LYS A 95 -0.55 -3.84 -2.48
C LYS A 95 -0.88 -3.81 -0.99
N SER A 96 -0.70 -4.93 -0.29
CA SER A 96 -0.93 -5.03 1.15
C SER A 96 -0.02 -4.09 1.94
N ALA A 97 1.29 -4.10 1.69
CA ALA A 97 2.24 -3.20 2.33
C ALA A 97 1.90 -1.72 2.07
N LEU A 98 1.47 -1.38 0.85
CA LEU A 98 1.05 -0.04 0.50
C LEU A 98 -0.23 0.38 1.23
N LEU A 99 -1.21 -0.52 1.36
CA LEU A 99 -2.43 -0.28 2.13
C LEU A 99 -2.13 -0.08 3.60
N SER A 100 -1.25 -0.90 4.21
CA SER A 100 -0.80 -0.72 5.59
C SER A 100 -0.19 0.66 5.83
N LEU A 101 0.61 1.14 4.89
CA LEU A 101 1.17 2.50 4.94
C LEU A 101 0.08 3.57 4.89
N TYR A 102 -0.93 3.43 4.02
CA TYR A 102 -2.03 4.39 3.91
C TYR A 102 -2.96 4.34 5.12
N GLU A 103 -3.26 3.17 5.66
CA GLU A 103 -4.02 2.99 6.89
C GLU A 103 -3.40 3.78 8.05
N LYS A 104 -2.09 3.66 8.25
CA LYS A 104 -1.34 4.40 9.27
C LYS A 104 -1.39 5.92 9.04
N LYS A 105 -1.23 6.36 7.79
CA LYS A 105 -1.31 7.79 7.46
C LYS A 105 -2.69 8.36 7.71
N VAL A 106 -3.73 7.66 7.27
CA VAL A 106 -5.12 8.09 7.48
C VAL A 106 -5.45 8.12 8.96
N ALA A 107 -5.05 7.12 9.75
CA ALA A 107 -5.21 7.12 11.21
C ALA A 107 -4.53 8.35 11.84
N SER A 108 -3.29 8.64 11.48
CA SER A 108 -2.56 9.83 11.96
C SER A 108 -3.26 11.15 11.62
N GLU A 109 -3.89 11.25 10.45
CA GLU A 109 -4.64 12.45 10.08
C GLU A 109 -5.97 12.56 10.85
N PHE A 110 -6.63 11.45 11.15
CA PHE A 110 -7.79 11.43 12.05
C PHE A 110 -7.45 11.98 13.43
N ASP A 111 -6.38 11.49 14.04
CA ASP A 111 -5.91 11.94 15.35
C ASP A 111 -5.61 13.45 15.39
N ARG A 112 -5.23 14.02 14.26
CA ARG A 112 -4.97 15.46 14.13
C ARG A 112 -6.24 16.30 13.98
N ILE A 113 -7.34 15.72 13.49
CA ILE A 113 -8.60 16.42 13.24
C ILE A 113 -9.55 16.32 14.42
N GLU A 114 -9.52 15.22 15.15
CA GLU A 114 -10.38 15.00 16.32
C GLU A 114 -10.38 16.17 17.31
N PRO A 115 -9.22 16.74 17.72
CA PRO A 115 -9.21 17.89 18.63
C PRO A 115 -9.92 19.13 18.07
N LEU A 116 -9.94 19.30 16.74
CA LEU A 116 -10.65 20.42 16.10
C LEU A 116 -12.16 20.21 16.14
N ALA A 117 -12.61 18.97 15.91
CA ALA A 117 -14.02 18.63 16.01
C ALA A 117 -14.54 18.79 17.43
N VAL A 118 -13.77 18.35 18.44
CA VAL A 118 -14.10 18.51 19.87
C VAL A 118 -14.17 19.98 20.27
N GLU A 119 -13.22 20.81 19.82
CA GLU A 119 -13.23 22.25 20.15
C GLU A 119 -14.41 22.96 19.48
N LEU A 120 -14.73 22.60 18.24
CA LEU A 120 -15.89 23.14 17.53
C LEU A 120 -17.21 22.76 18.22
N ASP A 121 -17.34 21.51 18.70
CA ASP A 121 -18.51 21.06 19.45
C ASP A 121 -18.65 21.80 20.78
N ARG A 122 -17.55 22.01 21.49
CA ARG A 122 -17.52 22.65 22.81
C ARG A 122 -17.79 24.15 22.77
N SER A 123 -17.16 24.86 21.84
CA SER A 123 -17.13 26.34 21.82
C SER A 123 -17.93 26.96 20.67
N GLY A 124 -18.32 26.17 19.68
CA GLY A 124 -18.89 26.69 18.41
C GLY A 124 -17.95 27.59 17.64
N TYR A 125 -16.67 27.62 18.00
CA TYR A 125 -15.66 28.52 17.45
C TYR A 125 -14.29 27.85 17.34
N LEU A 126 -13.56 28.15 16.25
CA LEU A 126 -12.16 27.74 16.05
C LEU A 126 -11.27 28.99 16.06
N PRO A 127 -10.65 29.35 17.19
CA PRO A 127 -9.84 30.56 17.28
C PRO A 127 -8.53 30.43 16.51
N GLY A 128 -8.28 31.35 15.58
CA GLY A 128 -6.93 31.66 15.06
C GLY A 128 -6.23 30.64 14.19
N GLN A 129 -6.89 29.56 13.78
CA GLN A 129 -6.21 28.39 13.20
C GLN A 129 -6.41 28.15 11.69
N SER A 130 -6.86 29.12 10.94
CA SER A 130 -7.09 28.98 9.48
C SER A 130 -5.85 28.46 8.75
N LYS A 131 -4.65 28.90 9.13
CA LYS A 131 -3.41 28.47 8.48
C LYS A 131 -2.99 27.05 8.83
N GLU A 132 -3.18 26.62 10.08
CA GLU A 132 -2.92 25.24 10.49
C GLU A 132 -3.96 24.28 9.91
N LEU A 133 -5.21 24.68 9.89
CA LEU A 133 -6.28 23.94 9.25
C LEU A 133 -6.01 23.75 7.76
N LEU A 134 -5.64 24.81 7.04
CA LEU A 134 -5.25 24.74 5.63
C LEU A 134 -4.06 23.80 5.39
N LYS A 135 -3.07 23.77 6.29
CA LYS A 135 -1.96 22.82 6.21
C LYS A 135 -2.43 21.37 6.39
N LYS A 136 -3.33 21.12 7.34
CA LYS A 136 -3.91 19.80 7.58
C LYS A 136 -4.70 19.33 6.36
N ILE A 137 -5.52 20.19 5.77
CA ILE A 137 -6.22 19.94 4.51
C ILE A 137 -5.23 19.58 3.40
N GLY A 138 -4.18 20.38 3.25
CA GLY A 138 -3.14 20.13 2.24
C GLY A 138 -2.49 18.76 2.41
N SER A 139 -2.17 18.35 3.64
CA SER A 139 -1.57 17.03 3.90
C SER A 139 -2.53 15.88 3.54
N MET A 140 -3.82 16.06 3.78
CA MET A 140 -4.84 15.06 3.47
C MET A 140 -5.10 14.94 1.97
N LEU A 141 -5.22 16.07 1.27
CA LEU A 141 -5.32 16.08 -0.19
C LEU A 141 -4.11 15.38 -0.84
N MET A 142 -2.93 15.52 -0.24
CA MET A 142 -1.73 14.81 -0.70
C MET A 142 -1.83 13.29 -0.48
N VAL A 143 -2.41 12.83 0.62
CA VAL A 143 -2.65 11.39 0.86
C VAL A 143 -3.70 10.87 -0.12
N GLU A 144 -4.82 11.58 -0.26
CA GLU A 144 -5.90 11.24 -1.19
C GLU A 144 -5.39 11.18 -2.63
N GLN A 145 -4.67 12.21 -3.09
CA GLN A 145 -4.10 12.25 -4.43
C GLN A 145 -3.14 11.10 -4.70
N ARG A 146 -2.30 10.75 -3.73
CA ARG A 146 -1.37 9.62 -3.87
C ARG A 146 -2.09 8.28 -3.91
N MET A 147 -3.19 8.14 -3.20
CA MET A 147 -3.99 6.92 -3.17
C MET A 147 -4.84 6.77 -4.45
N VAL A 148 -5.53 7.85 -4.86
CA VAL A 148 -6.34 7.87 -6.09
C VAL A 148 -5.46 7.79 -7.34
N GLY A 149 -4.30 8.46 -7.33
CA GLY A 149 -3.32 8.37 -8.43
C GLY A 149 -2.66 7.00 -8.58
N ARG A 150 -2.94 6.05 -7.69
CA ARG A 150 -2.51 4.65 -7.74
C ARG A 150 -3.71 3.70 -7.84
N ALA A 151 -4.62 3.98 -8.76
CA ALA A 151 -5.78 3.16 -9.08
C ALA A 151 -5.43 1.67 -9.34
N GLU A 152 -4.18 1.42 -9.71
CA GLU A 152 -3.60 0.09 -9.93
C GLU A 152 -3.70 -0.86 -8.72
N ILE A 153 -3.94 -0.34 -7.48
CA ILE A 153 -4.12 -1.21 -6.29
C ILE A 153 -5.30 -2.18 -6.46
N THR A 154 -6.36 -1.75 -7.11
CA THR A 154 -7.56 -2.57 -7.36
C THR A 154 -7.52 -3.31 -8.70
N GLU A 155 -6.54 -3.02 -9.55
CA GLU A 155 -6.38 -3.67 -10.83
C GLU A 155 -5.67 -5.02 -10.70
N LYS A 156 -6.01 -5.94 -11.59
CA LYS A 156 -5.31 -7.23 -11.69
C LYS A 156 -3.92 -7.00 -12.27
N PRO A 157 -2.89 -7.75 -11.81
CA PRO A 157 -1.55 -7.64 -12.36
C PRO A 157 -1.49 -8.12 -13.81
N ASP A 158 -0.67 -7.45 -14.62
CA ASP A 158 -0.53 -7.73 -16.05
C ASP A 158 -0.13 -9.19 -16.34
N VAL A 159 0.63 -9.81 -15.44
CA VAL A 159 1.05 -11.22 -15.59
C VAL A 159 -0.12 -12.19 -15.76
N LEU A 160 -1.32 -11.85 -15.28
CA LEU A 160 -2.52 -12.69 -15.42
C LEU A 160 -3.08 -12.69 -16.85
N TRP A 161 -2.80 -11.68 -17.66
CA TRP A 161 -3.23 -11.63 -19.06
C TRP A 161 -2.56 -12.75 -19.87
N ASP A 162 -1.27 -12.97 -19.61
CA ASP A 162 -0.49 -14.02 -20.28
C ASP A 162 -0.63 -15.39 -19.57
N ASN A 163 -1.01 -15.39 -18.28
CA ASN A 163 -1.11 -16.57 -17.43
C ASN A 163 -2.47 -16.68 -16.72
N PRO A 164 -3.58 -16.90 -17.45
CA PRO A 164 -4.92 -16.97 -16.84
C PRO A 164 -5.09 -18.08 -15.79
N SER A 165 -4.28 -19.13 -15.85
CA SER A 165 -4.28 -20.21 -14.86
C SER A 165 -3.91 -19.77 -13.43
N LEU A 166 -3.22 -18.64 -13.30
CA LEU A 166 -2.81 -18.07 -12.01
C LEU A 166 -3.90 -17.18 -11.38
N GLU A 167 -5.02 -16.94 -12.07
CA GLU A 167 -6.11 -16.13 -11.52
C GLU A 167 -6.66 -16.70 -10.21
N GLY A 168 -6.73 -18.03 -10.09
CA GLY A 168 -7.16 -18.70 -8.87
C GLY A 168 -6.24 -18.38 -7.67
N LEU A 169 -4.93 -18.37 -7.88
CA LEU A 169 -3.95 -17.98 -6.85
C LEU A 169 -4.12 -16.52 -6.48
N TYR A 170 -4.22 -15.63 -7.46
CA TYR A 170 -4.42 -14.19 -7.26
C TYR A 170 -5.66 -13.92 -6.41
N VAL A 171 -6.82 -14.50 -6.75
CA VAL A 171 -8.08 -14.27 -6.02
C VAL A 171 -7.98 -14.73 -4.56
N ARG A 172 -7.29 -15.84 -4.29
CA ARG A 172 -7.09 -16.34 -2.92
C ARG A 172 -6.20 -15.41 -2.11
N LEU A 173 -5.09 -14.93 -2.70
CA LEU A 173 -4.20 -13.98 -2.06
C LEU A 173 -4.92 -12.63 -1.83
N GLU A 174 -5.59 -12.10 -2.85
CA GLU A 174 -6.35 -10.85 -2.75
C GLU A 174 -7.39 -10.90 -1.62
N GLY A 175 -8.10 -12.03 -1.50
CA GLY A 175 -9.09 -12.25 -0.44
C GLY A 175 -8.47 -12.42 0.93
N GLU A 176 -7.36 -13.17 1.08
CA GLU A 176 -6.69 -13.37 2.36
C GLU A 176 -6.09 -12.06 2.92
N PHE A 177 -5.52 -11.24 2.04
CA PHE A 177 -4.98 -9.92 2.41
C PHE A 177 -6.02 -8.79 2.43
N GLU A 178 -7.29 -9.11 2.16
CA GLU A 178 -8.43 -8.18 2.19
C GLU A 178 -8.19 -6.89 1.38
N ILE A 179 -7.52 -7.02 0.23
CA ILE A 179 -7.02 -5.87 -0.55
C ILE A 179 -8.16 -4.91 -0.92
N LYS A 180 -9.29 -5.41 -1.41
CA LYS A 180 -10.43 -4.58 -1.82
C LYS A 180 -11.16 -3.94 -0.65
N GLU A 181 -11.37 -4.72 0.42
CA GLU A 181 -12.05 -4.30 1.64
C GLU A 181 -11.25 -3.18 2.34
N ARG A 182 -9.94 -3.37 2.49
CA ARG A 182 -9.03 -2.39 3.08
C ARG A 182 -8.96 -1.12 2.24
N HIS A 183 -8.84 -1.23 0.93
CA HIS A 183 -8.86 -0.08 0.03
C HIS A 183 -10.17 0.72 0.18
N THR A 184 -11.32 0.05 0.14
CA THR A 184 -12.63 0.68 0.31
C THR A 184 -12.77 1.36 1.69
N ALA A 185 -12.24 0.74 2.76
CA ALA A 185 -12.27 1.32 4.10
C ALA A 185 -11.42 2.60 4.19
N ILE A 186 -10.25 2.62 3.55
CA ILE A 186 -9.40 3.82 3.46
C ILE A 186 -10.11 4.94 2.70
N GLU A 187 -10.71 4.64 1.53
CA GLU A 187 -11.45 5.62 0.73
C GLU A 187 -12.60 6.25 1.53
N ARG A 188 -13.37 5.44 2.26
CA ARG A 188 -14.46 5.94 3.12
C ARG A 188 -13.94 6.88 4.21
N LYS A 189 -12.82 6.54 4.85
CA LYS A 189 -12.20 7.38 5.86
C LYS A 189 -11.70 8.70 5.27
N LEU A 190 -11.04 8.67 4.11
CA LEU A 190 -10.58 9.86 3.41
C LEU A 190 -11.74 10.78 3.02
N ASN A 191 -12.82 10.22 2.49
CA ASN A 191 -14.02 10.99 2.14
C ASN A 191 -14.65 11.65 3.37
N LEU A 192 -14.72 10.95 4.52
CA LEU A 192 -15.23 11.52 5.76
C LEU A 192 -14.36 12.68 6.24
N ILE A 193 -13.05 12.52 6.20
CA ILE A 193 -12.10 13.55 6.56
C ILE A 193 -12.27 14.76 5.63
N SER A 194 -12.29 14.56 4.32
CA SER A 194 -12.43 15.61 3.32
C SER A 194 -13.72 16.42 3.51
N SER A 195 -14.85 15.75 3.73
CA SER A 195 -16.14 16.39 3.98
C SER A 195 -16.17 17.20 5.29
N THR A 196 -15.60 16.65 6.36
CA THR A 196 -15.49 17.35 7.66
C THR A 196 -14.68 18.62 7.54
N VAL A 197 -13.55 18.54 6.86
CA VAL A 197 -12.67 19.67 6.60
C VAL A 197 -13.36 20.75 5.77
N HIS A 198 -14.09 20.34 4.71
CA HIS A 198 -14.83 21.29 3.88
C HIS A 198 -15.90 22.04 4.67
N THR A 199 -16.66 21.34 5.50
CA THR A 199 -17.66 21.93 6.40
C THR A 199 -17.02 22.95 7.37
N VAL A 200 -15.89 22.60 7.96
CA VAL A 200 -15.16 23.50 8.87
C VAL A 200 -14.69 24.76 8.14
N LEU A 201 -14.18 24.62 6.91
CA LEU A 201 -13.77 25.80 6.09
C LEU A 201 -14.93 26.71 5.74
N GLU A 202 -16.07 26.17 5.38
CA GLU A 202 -17.26 26.98 5.10
C GLU A 202 -17.73 27.77 6.32
N LEU A 203 -17.71 27.12 7.51
CA LEU A 203 -18.06 27.77 8.77
C LEU A 203 -17.06 28.90 9.14
N VAL A 204 -15.77 28.72 8.89
CA VAL A 204 -14.75 29.74 9.12
C VAL A 204 -14.91 30.91 8.13
N SER A 205 -15.20 30.61 6.86
CA SER A 205 -15.35 31.61 5.81
C SER A 205 -16.60 32.48 6.00
N SER A 206 -17.73 31.87 6.40
CA SER A 206 -19.00 32.58 6.60
C SER A 206 -18.98 33.57 7.76
N LYS A 207 -18.06 33.44 8.72
CA LYS A 207 -17.89 34.36 9.85
C LYS A 207 -17.00 35.56 9.54
N HIS A 208 -16.35 35.61 8.38
CA HIS A 208 -15.49 36.72 7.96
C HIS A 208 -16.14 37.60 6.90
N SER A 209 -17.40 37.32 6.53
CA SER A 209 -18.26 38.17 5.69
C SER A 209 -19.32 38.84 6.53
#